data_6bfccdd9cc99dc71362b5c357888ecd5
#
_entry.id   6bfccdd9cc99dc71362b5c357888ecd5
#
_cell.length_a   1.000
_cell.length_b   1.000
_cell.length_c   1.000
_cell.angle_alpha   90.00
_cell.angle_beta   90.00
_cell.angle_gamma   90.00
#
_symmetry.space_group_name_H-M   'P 1'
#
loop_
_entity.id
_entity.type
_entity.pdbx_description
1 polymer ?
#
loop_
_entity_poly.entity_id
_entity_poly.type
_entity_poly.pdbx_seq_one_letter_code
_entity_poly.pdbx_strand_id
1 'polypeptide(L)'
;MTRINYGFDSLPTFEAPVVTIGSFDGVHRGHADLVGYVVRKAREIDGEGVVVTFSPHPRMVLPRGEGVEFRLLSSVERKAELLDELGIDEMVVVSFTPEFAMLSAEEFVRDVLVARLGMRVLVVGYNHRFGHDRNVPHDHFETLGAKYGFEVLRVPEYRFEGEKISSSVVRRLLDEGNLSRAEELLGHKL
;
A
#
# COMPACT_ATOMS: atom_id res chain seq x y z
N MET A 1 10.06 -10.88 11.59
CA MET A 1 9.13 -11.50 10.62
C MET A 1 7.83 -10.73 10.65
N THR A 2 7.45 -10.13 9.52
CA THR A 2 6.22 -9.34 9.40
C THR A 2 5.00 -10.17 9.79
N ARG A 3 4.22 -9.71 10.77
CA ARG A 3 2.99 -10.39 11.19
C ARG A 3 1.86 -10.09 10.21
N ILE A 4 1.10 -11.12 9.83
CA ILE A 4 -0.02 -10.99 8.90
C ILE A 4 -1.33 -11.01 9.68
N ASN A 5 -2.12 -9.96 9.56
CA ASN A 5 -3.44 -9.82 10.16
C ASN A 5 -4.50 -9.78 9.07
N TYR A 6 -5.52 -10.62 9.15
CA TYR A 6 -6.61 -10.65 8.18
C TYR A 6 -7.86 -9.94 8.72
N GLY A 7 -8.34 -8.95 7.97
CA GLY A 7 -9.49 -8.14 8.37
C GLY A 7 -9.18 -7.18 9.52
N PHE A 8 -10.24 -6.70 10.17
CA PHE A 8 -10.15 -5.70 11.23
C PHE A 8 -10.72 -6.16 12.58
N ASP A 9 -11.27 -7.37 12.65
CA ASP A 9 -12.04 -7.80 13.82
C ASP A 9 -11.16 -8.31 14.97
N SER A 10 -9.93 -8.71 14.67
CA SER A 10 -8.97 -9.28 15.64
C SER A 10 -7.59 -8.64 15.55
N LEU A 11 -7.54 -7.34 15.25
CA LEU A 11 -6.26 -6.64 15.20
C LEU A 11 -5.63 -6.53 16.59
N PRO A 12 -4.31 -6.70 16.71
CA PRO A 12 -3.60 -6.36 17.93
C PRO A 12 -3.66 -4.84 18.18
N THR A 13 -3.30 -4.43 19.38
CA THR A 13 -3.02 -3.01 19.64
C THR A 13 -1.65 -2.70 19.07
N PHE A 14 -1.57 -1.74 18.17
CA PHE A 14 -0.31 -1.26 17.59
C PHE A 14 0.24 -0.10 18.42
N GLU A 15 1.57 -0.04 18.56
CA GLU A 15 2.25 1.08 19.21
C GLU A 15 2.60 2.16 18.18
N ALA A 16 2.02 3.36 18.34
CA ALA A 16 2.24 4.53 17.48
C ALA A 16 2.34 4.19 15.97
N PRO A 17 1.33 3.53 15.37
CA PRO A 17 1.46 2.94 14.03
C PRO A 17 1.66 4.00 12.95
N VAL A 18 2.69 3.76 12.13
CA VAL A 18 2.99 4.48 10.90
C VAL A 18 2.48 3.64 9.73
N VAL A 19 1.44 4.12 9.08
CA VAL A 19 0.64 3.32 8.15
C VAL A 19 0.85 3.78 6.71
N THR A 20 0.96 2.84 5.80
CA THR A 20 0.80 3.07 4.36
C THR A 20 -0.23 2.10 3.78
N ILE A 21 -0.86 2.49 2.66
CA ILE A 21 -1.97 1.75 2.06
C ILE A 21 -1.70 1.54 0.58
N GLY A 22 -1.91 0.33 0.11
CA GLY A 22 -1.80 0.03 -1.32
C GLY A 22 -1.93 -1.45 -1.64
N SER A 23 -2.01 -1.77 -2.92
CA SER A 23 -2.01 -3.16 -3.36
C SER A 23 -0.67 -3.85 -3.15
N PHE A 24 0.42 -3.10 -3.21
CA PHE A 24 1.80 -3.58 -3.08
C PHE A 24 2.09 -4.85 -3.91
N ASP A 25 1.42 -4.97 -5.06
CA ASP A 25 1.55 -6.15 -5.90
C ASP A 25 2.91 -6.18 -6.58
N GLY A 26 3.70 -7.22 -6.27
CA GLY A 26 5.08 -7.40 -6.70
C GLY A 26 6.11 -6.61 -5.90
N VAL A 27 5.73 -5.79 -4.91
CA VAL A 27 6.62 -4.97 -4.05
C VAL A 27 7.85 -4.41 -4.82
N HIS A 28 7.58 -3.76 -5.95
CA HIS A 28 8.63 -3.19 -6.80
C HIS A 28 9.42 -2.06 -6.11
N ARG A 29 10.55 -1.62 -6.68
CA ARG A 29 11.43 -0.58 -6.10
C ARG A 29 10.72 0.68 -5.65
N GLY A 30 9.68 1.15 -6.36
CA GLY A 30 8.89 2.29 -5.93
C GLY A 30 8.05 2.00 -4.67
N HIS A 31 7.58 0.75 -4.48
CA HIS A 31 6.96 0.31 -3.23
C HIS A 31 8.01 0.22 -2.12
N ALA A 32 9.18 -0.34 -2.40
CA ALA A 32 10.26 -0.46 -1.43
C ALA A 32 10.74 0.91 -0.93
N ASP A 33 10.83 1.90 -1.82
CA ASP A 33 11.16 3.27 -1.43
C ASP A 33 10.12 3.86 -0.46
N LEU A 34 8.81 3.76 -0.81
CA LEU A 34 7.71 4.20 0.05
C LEU A 34 7.73 3.50 1.43
N VAL A 35 7.91 2.18 1.43
CA VAL A 35 8.04 1.36 2.66
C VAL A 35 9.24 1.81 3.50
N GLY A 36 10.35 2.17 2.85
CA GLY A 36 11.51 2.72 3.54
C GLY A 36 11.20 4.00 4.33
N TYR A 37 10.28 4.86 3.86
CA TYR A 37 9.80 6.01 4.64
C TYR A 37 8.96 5.58 5.84
N VAL A 38 8.09 4.57 5.68
CA VAL A 38 7.29 4.02 6.78
C VAL A 38 8.21 3.51 7.89
N VAL A 39 9.18 2.66 7.55
CA VAL A 39 10.11 2.05 8.51
C VAL A 39 10.96 3.11 9.24
N ARG A 40 11.50 4.09 8.50
CA ARG A 40 12.29 5.17 9.12
C ARG A 40 11.44 6.00 10.08
N LYS A 41 10.21 6.38 9.67
CA LYS A 41 9.32 7.18 10.52
C LYS A 41 8.83 6.41 11.73
N ALA A 42 8.55 5.12 11.59
CA ALA A 42 8.19 4.25 12.72
C ALA A 42 9.31 4.20 13.76
N ARG A 43 10.55 3.99 13.34
CA ARG A 43 11.72 4.02 14.24
C ARG A 43 11.96 5.38 14.90
N GLU A 44 11.70 6.49 14.18
CA GLU A 44 11.84 7.84 14.70
C GLU A 44 10.92 8.13 15.90
N ILE A 45 9.72 7.54 15.90
CA ILE A 45 8.70 7.77 16.95
C ILE A 45 8.51 6.57 17.88
N ASP A 46 9.44 5.61 17.88
CA ASP A 46 9.36 4.34 18.62
C ASP A 46 8.03 3.60 18.37
N GLY A 47 7.58 3.61 17.11
CA GLY A 47 6.32 3.02 16.66
C GLY A 47 6.51 1.81 15.74
N GLU A 48 5.40 1.26 15.25
CA GLU A 48 5.34 0.11 14.35
C GLU A 48 5.04 0.54 12.92
N GLY A 49 5.77 -0.04 11.95
CA GLY A 49 5.51 0.12 10.52
C GLY A 49 4.42 -0.84 10.06
N VAL A 50 3.31 -0.28 9.57
CA VAL A 50 2.12 -1.05 9.17
C VAL A 50 1.80 -0.86 7.70
N VAL A 51 1.71 -1.95 6.95
CA VAL A 51 1.23 -1.95 5.57
C VAL A 51 -0.21 -2.47 5.53
N VAL A 52 -1.15 -1.64 5.05
CA VAL A 52 -2.52 -2.06 4.75
C VAL A 52 -2.60 -2.44 3.27
N THR A 53 -2.95 -3.69 2.98
CA THR A 53 -3.07 -4.21 1.62
C THR A 53 -4.40 -4.94 1.42
N PHE A 54 -4.66 -5.41 0.21
CA PHE A 54 -5.96 -5.94 -0.18
C PHE A 54 -5.86 -7.35 -0.76
N SER A 55 -6.81 -8.20 -0.37
CA SER A 55 -7.04 -9.52 -1.00
C SER A 55 -8.54 -9.80 -1.04
N PRO A 56 -9.13 -10.11 -2.23
CA PRO A 56 -8.50 -10.10 -3.55
C PRO A 56 -7.99 -8.71 -3.96
N HIS A 57 -7.12 -8.67 -4.98
CA HIS A 57 -6.62 -7.41 -5.51
C HIS A 57 -7.79 -6.56 -6.08
N PRO A 58 -7.83 -5.22 -5.85
CA PRO A 58 -8.94 -4.36 -6.29
C PRO A 58 -9.31 -4.48 -7.77
N ARG A 59 -8.33 -4.74 -8.65
CA ARG A 59 -8.58 -4.94 -10.09
C ARG A 59 -9.27 -6.27 -10.42
N MET A 60 -9.28 -7.24 -9.51
CA MET A 60 -10.01 -8.50 -9.67
C MET A 60 -11.49 -8.35 -9.32
N VAL A 61 -11.81 -7.41 -8.43
CA VAL A 61 -13.19 -7.15 -7.96
C VAL A 61 -13.86 -6.06 -8.80
N LEU A 62 -13.09 -5.05 -9.21
CA LEU A 62 -13.55 -3.92 -10.03
C LEU A 62 -12.88 -4.00 -11.42
N PRO A 63 -13.33 -4.86 -12.32
CA PRO A 63 -12.73 -5.02 -13.64
C PRO A 63 -12.83 -3.73 -14.44
N ARG A 64 -11.73 -3.35 -15.08
CA ARG A 64 -11.66 -2.22 -16.01
C ARG A 64 -11.51 -2.77 -17.43
N GLY A 65 -12.62 -2.81 -18.16
CA GLY A 65 -12.65 -3.26 -19.56
C GLY A 65 -12.80 -4.77 -19.73
N GLU A 66 -13.37 -5.18 -20.85
CA GLU A 66 -13.56 -6.58 -21.21
C GLU A 66 -12.24 -7.20 -21.72
N GLY A 67 -11.96 -8.44 -21.33
CA GLY A 67 -11.02 -9.32 -22.02
C GLY A 67 -9.55 -9.29 -21.58
N VAL A 68 -9.16 -8.53 -20.55
CA VAL A 68 -7.79 -8.59 -20.02
C VAL A 68 -7.75 -9.38 -18.72
N GLU A 69 -7.21 -10.59 -18.77
CA GLU A 69 -6.96 -11.41 -17.59
C GLU A 69 -5.95 -10.68 -16.68
N PHE A 70 -6.37 -10.41 -15.43
CA PHE A 70 -5.51 -9.74 -14.46
C PHE A 70 -4.66 -10.78 -13.72
N ARG A 71 -3.35 -10.71 -13.92
CA ARG A 71 -2.38 -11.58 -13.26
C ARG A 71 -1.74 -10.87 -12.06
N LEU A 72 -1.79 -11.50 -10.89
CA LEU A 72 -1.04 -11.06 -9.70
C LEU A 72 0.47 -11.25 -9.93
N LEU A 73 1.27 -10.32 -9.41
CA LEU A 73 2.73 -10.42 -9.39
C LEU A 73 3.23 -11.13 -8.12
N SER A 74 2.46 -11.08 -7.03
CA SER A 74 2.82 -11.74 -5.77
C SER A 74 1.59 -12.24 -5.02
N SER A 75 1.70 -13.40 -4.36
CA SER A 75 0.73 -13.85 -3.36
C SER A 75 0.79 -12.96 -2.11
N VAL A 76 -0.15 -13.14 -1.17
CA VAL A 76 -0.14 -12.46 0.13
C VAL A 76 1.10 -12.84 0.93
N GLU A 77 1.45 -14.12 0.94
CA GLU A 77 2.60 -14.68 1.66
C GLU A 77 3.92 -14.10 1.10
N ARG A 78 4.07 -14.13 -0.25
CA ARG A 78 5.26 -13.57 -0.90
C ARG A 78 5.40 -12.06 -0.65
N LYS A 79 4.29 -11.34 -0.63
CA LYS A 79 4.27 -9.92 -0.28
C LYS A 79 4.75 -9.70 1.16
N ALA A 80 4.29 -10.52 2.12
CA ALA A 80 4.72 -10.42 3.50
C ALA A 80 6.22 -10.69 3.66
N GLU A 81 6.77 -11.70 2.96
CA GLU A 81 8.22 -11.96 2.94
C GLU A 81 9.01 -10.74 2.44
N LEU A 82 8.60 -10.16 1.31
CA LEU A 82 9.26 -8.98 0.75
C LEU A 82 9.15 -7.76 1.66
N LEU A 83 8.03 -7.56 2.34
CA LEU A 83 7.85 -6.48 3.31
C LEU A 83 8.69 -6.71 4.58
N ASP A 84 8.87 -7.96 5.00
CA ASP A 84 9.75 -8.35 6.10
C ASP A 84 11.21 -7.99 5.81
N GLU A 85 11.69 -8.32 4.61
CA GLU A 85 13.04 -7.95 4.15
C GLU A 85 13.25 -6.42 4.18
N LEU A 86 12.18 -5.64 3.99
CA LEU A 86 12.20 -4.17 4.05
C LEU A 86 12.05 -3.62 5.48
N GLY A 87 11.74 -4.47 6.48
CA GLY A 87 11.67 -4.12 7.89
C GLY A 87 10.29 -3.64 8.35
N ILE A 88 9.21 -4.02 7.68
CA ILE A 88 7.82 -3.80 8.12
C ILE A 88 7.49 -4.76 9.28
N ASP A 89 6.81 -4.24 10.30
CA ASP A 89 6.41 -5.00 11.47
C ASP A 89 5.11 -5.75 11.22
N GLU A 90 4.12 -5.09 10.60
CA GLU A 90 2.76 -5.59 10.47
C GLU A 90 2.21 -5.42 9.05
N MET A 91 1.53 -6.44 8.55
CA MET A 91 0.73 -6.36 7.34
C MET A 91 -0.74 -6.67 7.65
N VAL A 92 -1.62 -5.74 7.34
CA VAL A 92 -3.07 -5.90 7.47
C VAL A 92 -3.68 -6.17 6.09
N VAL A 93 -4.24 -7.35 5.92
CA VAL A 93 -4.86 -7.80 4.65
C VAL A 93 -6.36 -7.59 4.73
N VAL A 94 -6.84 -6.61 4.01
CA VAL A 94 -8.26 -6.24 3.95
C VAL A 94 -8.98 -7.03 2.87
N SER A 95 -10.14 -7.60 3.19
CA SER A 95 -11.01 -8.17 2.17
C SER A 95 -11.59 -7.05 1.29
N PHE A 96 -11.13 -7.00 0.03
CA PHE A 96 -11.63 -6.00 -0.91
C PHE A 96 -12.91 -6.51 -1.58
N THR A 97 -14.04 -5.92 -1.20
CA THR A 97 -15.37 -6.24 -1.74
C THR A 97 -15.94 -5.03 -2.50
N PRO A 98 -17.00 -5.21 -3.31
CA PRO A 98 -17.70 -4.07 -3.92
C PRO A 98 -18.19 -3.05 -2.89
N GLU A 99 -18.68 -3.51 -1.73
CA GLU A 99 -19.16 -2.65 -0.63
C GLU A 99 -17.98 -1.85 -0.03
N PHE A 100 -16.83 -2.52 0.21
CA PHE A 100 -15.63 -1.84 0.68
C PHE A 100 -15.14 -0.77 -0.32
N ALA A 101 -15.26 -1.05 -1.61
CA ALA A 101 -14.88 -0.11 -2.66
C ALA A 101 -15.75 1.16 -2.71
N MET A 102 -16.93 1.16 -2.09
CA MET A 102 -17.82 2.31 -2.00
C MET A 102 -17.49 3.26 -0.84
N LEU A 103 -16.60 2.87 0.07
CA LEU A 103 -16.16 3.77 1.14
C LEU A 103 -15.46 4.99 0.56
N SER A 104 -15.80 6.17 1.06
CA SER A 104 -15.03 7.38 0.81
C SER A 104 -13.66 7.31 1.49
N ALA A 105 -12.74 8.15 1.04
CA ALA A 105 -11.43 8.26 1.68
C ALA A 105 -11.57 8.64 3.16
N GLU A 106 -12.48 9.54 3.48
CA GLU A 106 -12.72 9.99 4.85
C GLU A 106 -13.29 8.88 5.75
N GLU A 107 -14.29 8.13 5.27
CA GLU A 107 -14.87 6.99 6.03
C GLU A 107 -13.79 5.95 6.33
N PHE A 108 -12.99 5.60 5.33
CA PHE A 108 -11.91 4.63 5.52
C PHE A 108 -10.84 5.14 6.51
N VAL A 109 -10.44 6.41 6.42
CA VAL A 109 -9.50 7.02 7.37
C VAL A 109 -10.08 7.01 8.78
N ARG A 110 -11.30 7.55 8.95
CA ARG A 110 -11.93 7.68 10.26
C ARG A 110 -12.19 6.35 10.94
N ASP A 111 -12.89 5.45 10.23
CA ASP A 111 -13.46 4.24 10.84
C ASP A 111 -12.46 3.08 10.89
N VAL A 112 -11.47 3.08 9.99
CA VAL A 112 -10.49 2.00 9.89
C VAL A 112 -9.14 2.44 10.41
N LEU A 113 -8.50 3.43 9.76
CA LEU A 113 -7.11 3.76 10.06
C LEU A 113 -6.96 4.43 11.44
N VAL A 114 -7.87 5.32 11.78
CA VAL A 114 -7.84 6.01 13.08
C VAL A 114 -8.50 5.16 14.16
N ALA A 115 -9.77 4.75 13.96
CA ALA A 115 -10.53 4.11 15.02
C ALA A 115 -10.08 2.67 15.34
N ARG A 116 -9.64 1.88 14.33
CA ARG A 116 -9.27 0.48 14.55
C ARG A 116 -7.76 0.25 14.64
N LEU A 117 -6.95 0.95 13.81
CA LEU A 117 -5.50 0.81 13.88
C LEU A 117 -4.84 1.79 14.85
N GLY A 118 -5.52 2.87 15.25
CA GLY A 118 -4.91 3.90 16.09
C GLY A 118 -3.81 4.70 15.37
N MET A 119 -3.90 4.80 14.03
CA MET A 119 -2.88 5.41 13.18
C MET A 119 -2.38 6.77 13.68
N ARG A 120 -1.06 6.93 13.78
CA ARG A 120 -0.39 8.19 14.15
C ARG A 120 0.16 8.94 12.94
N VAL A 121 0.67 8.22 11.96
CA VAL A 121 1.23 8.80 10.74
C VAL A 121 0.71 8.03 9.53
N LEU A 122 0.24 8.75 8.53
CA LEU A 122 -0.10 8.22 7.22
C LEU A 122 1.01 8.55 6.22
N VAL A 123 1.64 7.54 5.66
CA VAL A 123 2.65 7.71 4.60
C VAL A 123 2.00 7.42 3.26
N VAL A 124 2.02 8.39 2.36
CA VAL A 124 1.41 8.29 1.03
C VAL A 124 2.38 8.71 -0.07
N GLY A 125 2.33 8.03 -1.19
CA GLY A 125 3.06 8.46 -2.38
C GLY A 125 2.51 9.77 -2.95
N TYR A 126 3.31 10.46 -3.76
CA TYR A 126 3.00 11.77 -4.35
C TYR A 126 1.59 11.87 -4.99
N ASN A 127 1.18 10.85 -5.75
CA ASN A 127 -0.11 10.83 -6.44
C ASN A 127 -1.10 9.82 -5.83
N HIS A 128 -0.88 9.41 -4.58
CA HIS A 128 -1.72 8.39 -3.97
C HIS A 128 -3.13 8.92 -3.72
N ARG A 129 -4.12 8.12 -4.13
CA ARG A 129 -5.54 8.36 -3.89
C ARG A 129 -6.21 7.03 -3.58
N PHE A 130 -6.98 6.98 -2.53
CA PHE A 130 -7.85 5.85 -2.20
C PHE A 130 -9.27 6.34 -1.88
N GLY A 131 -10.21 5.41 -1.76
CA GLY A 131 -11.64 5.72 -1.67
C GLY A 131 -12.29 5.80 -3.05
N HIS A 132 -13.61 5.86 -3.10
CA HIS A 132 -14.36 5.97 -4.36
C HIS A 132 -14.33 7.40 -4.93
N ASP A 133 -14.16 8.39 -4.08
CA ASP A 133 -14.16 9.84 -4.35
C ASP A 133 -12.78 10.32 -4.82
N ARG A 134 -12.37 9.90 -6.01
CA ARG A 134 -11.03 10.19 -6.56
C ARG A 134 -10.77 11.66 -6.91
N ASN A 135 -11.81 12.50 -6.92
CA ASN A 135 -11.73 13.93 -7.25
C ASN A 135 -11.50 14.81 -6.00
N VAL A 136 -10.82 14.31 -4.99
CA VAL A 136 -10.46 15.08 -3.81
C VAL A 136 -9.25 15.98 -4.05
N PRO A 137 -9.14 17.14 -3.37
CA PRO A 137 -7.98 18.00 -3.41
C PRO A 137 -6.68 17.27 -3.09
N HIS A 138 -5.55 17.81 -3.56
CA HIS A 138 -4.25 17.19 -3.32
C HIS A 138 -3.89 17.12 -1.82
N ASP A 139 -4.32 18.10 -1.04
CA ASP A 139 -4.14 18.24 0.42
C ASP A 139 -5.25 17.59 1.25
N HIS A 140 -6.05 16.72 0.62
CA HIS A 140 -7.18 16.07 1.28
C HIS A 140 -6.76 15.27 2.53
N PHE A 141 -5.66 14.51 2.44
CA PHE A 141 -5.18 13.72 3.57
C PHE A 141 -4.64 14.59 4.70
N GLU A 142 -4.01 15.71 4.39
CA GLU A 142 -3.54 16.70 5.36
C GLU A 142 -4.73 17.34 6.10
N THR A 143 -5.82 17.63 5.39
CA THR A 143 -7.07 18.10 5.98
C THR A 143 -7.68 17.06 6.92
N LEU A 144 -7.69 15.78 6.53
CA LEU A 144 -8.14 14.67 7.40
C LEU A 144 -7.18 14.49 8.58
N GLY A 145 -5.87 14.64 8.39
CA GLY A 145 -4.88 14.61 9.46
C GLY A 145 -5.13 15.65 10.54
N ALA A 146 -5.38 16.90 10.12
CA ALA A 146 -5.76 17.98 11.04
C ALA A 146 -7.09 17.69 11.77
N LYS A 147 -8.06 17.07 11.09
CA LYS A 147 -9.39 16.75 11.64
C LYS A 147 -9.34 15.60 12.64
N TYR A 148 -8.58 14.55 12.36
CA TYR A 148 -8.58 13.30 13.12
C TYR A 148 -7.31 13.06 13.96
N GLY A 149 -6.35 13.99 13.95
CA GLY A 149 -5.20 13.99 14.84
C GLY A 149 -4.07 13.05 14.42
N PHE A 150 -3.76 12.94 13.12
CA PHE A 150 -2.61 12.20 12.61
C PHE A 150 -1.73 13.03 11.67
N GLU A 151 -0.45 12.70 11.58
CA GLU A 151 0.50 13.31 10.65
C GLU A 151 0.37 12.68 9.25
N VAL A 152 0.58 13.48 8.20
CA VAL A 152 0.68 12.98 6.82
C VAL A 152 2.09 13.21 6.29
N LEU A 153 2.74 12.14 5.84
CA LEU A 153 4.04 12.20 5.18
C LEU A 153 3.89 11.85 3.70
N ARG A 154 4.09 12.85 2.83
CA ARG A 154 4.11 12.63 1.37
C ARG A 154 5.49 12.27 0.90
N VAL A 155 5.57 11.14 0.20
CA VAL A 155 6.80 10.64 -0.40
C VAL A 155 6.86 11.08 -1.86
N PRO A 156 7.98 11.65 -2.33
CA PRO A 156 8.15 12.03 -3.72
C PRO A 156 8.06 10.81 -4.65
N GLU A 157 7.80 11.05 -5.94
CA GLU A 157 7.76 9.99 -6.95
C GLU A 157 9.14 9.35 -7.11
N TYR A 158 9.21 8.04 -6.86
CA TYR A 158 10.41 7.27 -7.13
C TYR A 158 10.54 6.98 -8.63
N ARG A 159 11.73 7.23 -9.18
CA ARG A 159 12.07 6.90 -10.56
C ARG A 159 13.35 6.05 -10.59
N PHE A 160 13.32 5.01 -11.39
CA PHE A 160 14.50 4.17 -11.63
C PHE A 160 15.04 4.47 -13.04
N GLU A 161 16.29 4.93 -13.13
CA GLU A 161 16.91 5.38 -14.39
C GLU A 161 16.05 6.42 -15.15
N GLY A 162 15.36 7.30 -14.42
CA GLY A 162 14.47 8.31 -15.00
C GLY A 162 13.08 7.82 -15.36
N GLU A 163 12.81 6.52 -15.29
CA GLU A 163 11.53 5.89 -15.62
C GLU A 163 10.64 5.74 -14.38
N LYS A 164 9.33 5.92 -14.58
CA LYS A 164 8.33 5.63 -13.57
C LYS A 164 8.07 4.14 -13.50
N ILE A 165 8.13 3.59 -12.27
CA ILE A 165 7.82 2.18 -12.02
C ILE A 165 6.35 2.02 -11.61
N SER A 166 5.72 0.96 -12.10
CA SER A 166 4.42 0.49 -11.61
C SER A 166 4.26 -1.00 -11.87
N SER A 167 3.38 -1.66 -11.10
CA SER A 167 3.04 -3.07 -11.32
C SER A 167 2.51 -3.35 -12.74
N SER A 168 1.88 -2.36 -13.38
CA SER A 168 1.42 -2.48 -14.78
C SER A 168 2.58 -2.52 -15.78
N VAL A 169 3.64 -1.76 -15.54
CA VAL A 169 4.86 -1.83 -16.36
C VAL A 169 5.56 -3.16 -16.19
N VAL A 170 5.67 -3.64 -14.94
CA VAL A 170 6.25 -4.97 -14.66
C VAL A 170 5.47 -6.07 -15.39
N ARG A 171 4.12 -6.08 -15.30
CA ARG A 171 3.31 -7.08 -16.02
C ARG A 171 3.55 -7.05 -17.51
N ARG A 172 3.57 -5.88 -18.13
CA ARG A 172 3.84 -5.75 -19.56
C ARG A 172 5.18 -6.35 -19.93
N LEU A 173 6.24 -6.09 -19.17
CA LEU A 173 7.58 -6.67 -19.41
C LEU A 173 7.57 -8.20 -19.30
N LEU A 174 6.80 -8.75 -18.36
CA LEU A 174 6.63 -10.18 -18.22
C LEU A 174 5.87 -10.80 -19.41
N ASP A 175 4.82 -10.12 -19.88
CA ASP A 175 4.04 -10.56 -21.06
C ASP A 175 4.89 -10.50 -22.34
N GLU A 176 5.84 -9.56 -22.42
CA GLU A 176 6.83 -9.43 -23.50
C GLU A 176 8.01 -10.41 -23.35
N GLY A 177 8.08 -11.20 -22.27
CA GLY A 177 9.17 -12.14 -22.00
C GLY A 177 10.46 -11.46 -21.50
N ASN A 178 10.43 -10.18 -21.18
CA ASN A 178 11.60 -9.42 -20.70
C ASN A 178 11.79 -9.56 -19.18
N LEU A 179 12.14 -10.78 -18.75
CA LEU A 179 12.29 -11.13 -17.34
C LEU A 179 13.39 -10.31 -16.65
N SER A 180 14.52 -10.10 -17.33
CA SER A 180 15.65 -9.35 -16.77
C SER A 180 15.24 -7.93 -16.36
N ARG A 181 14.55 -7.20 -17.27
CA ARG A 181 14.11 -5.85 -16.97
C ARG A 181 12.98 -5.81 -15.92
N ALA A 182 12.11 -6.82 -15.92
CA ALA A 182 11.07 -6.96 -14.89
C ALA A 182 11.70 -7.12 -13.49
N GLU A 183 12.71 -7.99 -13.33
CA GLU A 183 13.43 -8.19 -12.07
C GLU A 183 14.21 -6.93 -11.65
N GLU A 184 14.82 -6.20 -12.59
CA GLU A 184 15.45 -4.92 -12.29
C GLU A 184 14.47 -3.91 -11.68
N LEU A 185 13.25 -3.77 -12.25
CA LEU A 185 12.24 -2.88 -11.74
C LEU A 185 11.63 -3.35 -10.42
N LEU A 186 11.51 -4.67 -10.23
CA LEU A 186 11.11 -5.27 -8.97
C LEU A 186 12.16 -5.03 -7.88
N GLY A 187 13.43 -5.18 -8.20
CA GLY A 187 14.53 -5.14 -7.24
C GLY A 187 14.76 -6.48 -6.51
N HIS A 188 14.06 -7.52 -6.94
CA HIS A 188 14.18 -8.90 -6.45
C HIS A 188 13.84 -9.88 -7.58
N LYS A 189 14.15 -11.16 -7.39
CA LYS A 189 13.78 -12.22 -8.34
C LYS A 189 12.32 -12.64 -8.20
N LEU A 190 11.76 -13.07 -9.30
CA LEU A 190 10.41 -13.62 -9.40
C LEU A 190 10.30 -15.00 -8.77
#